data_c4c8b46a85e1b02f064f4fb375b1d6fc
#
_entry.id   c4c8b46a85e1b02f064f4fb375b1d6fc
#
_cell.length_a   1.000
_cell.length_b   1.000
_cell.length_c   1.000
_cell.angle_alpha   90.00
_cell.angle_beta   90.00
_cell.angle_gamma   90.00
#
_symmetry.space_group_name_H-M   'P 1'
#
loop_
_entity.id
_entity.type
_entity.pdbx_description
1 polymer ?
#
loop_
_entity_poly.entity_id
_entity_poly.type
_entity_poly.pdbx_seq_one_letter_code
_entity_poly.pdbx_strand_id
1 'polypeptide(L)'
;MKKINVEELRELFIEIKYGNNIAFEKLYKNYKNLVYKIAYSILKNSYDSDDIVQIVFEKIYSIDKDKLPTRNESSWLYSVTKNETINYLNKKKNHIELEEIYEIEDNNNEINELINKDSYNRLIGKLNENEKEIISLKILSNLSFKEIAKLLNKPTGTIKWIYYKSINTLKLLLSNLAMFIISFISSCFAMKNRKKLSPKLNVN
;
A
#
# COMPACT_ATOMS: atom_id res chain seq x y z
N MET A 1 -19.06 -3.17 5.62
CA MET A 1 -18.41 -2.25 4.66
C MET A 1 -19.27 -2.19 3.40
N LYS A 2 -19.70 -1.01 2.97
CA LYS A 2 -20.50 -0.86 1.73
C LYS A 2 -19.60 -1.21 0.54
N LYS A 3 -20.08 -2.09 -0.35
CA LYS A 3 -19.37 -2.43 -1.59
C LYS A 3 -19.39 -1.22 -2.53
N ILE A 4 -18.37 -1.08 -3.37
CA ILE A 4 -18.35 -0.06 -4.42
C ILE A 4 -19.56 -0.29 -5.34
N ASN A 5 -20.54 0.58 -5.22
CA ASN A 5 -21.70 0.62 -6.12
C ASN A 5 -21.43 1.68 -7.20
N VAL A 6 -21.17 1.21 -8.44
CA VAL A 6 -20.77 2.10 -9.55
C VAL A 6 -21.94 2.98 -9.97
N GLU A 7 -23.17 2.47 -9.95
CA GLU A 7 -24.36 3.24 -10.32
C GLU A 7 -24.60 4.36 -9.31
N GLU A 8 -24.59 4.03 -8.01
CA GLU A 8 -24.72 5.03 -6.94
C GLU A 8 -23.62 6.09 -7.01
N LEU A 9 -22.36 5.68 -7.25
CA LEU A 9 -21.24 6.62 -7.35
C LEU A 9 -21.41 7.57 -8.53
N ARG A 10 -21.89 7.04 -9.66
CA ARG A 10 -22.19 7.82 -10.86
C ARG A 10 -23.30 8.84 -10.61
N GLU A 11 -24.41 8.41 -10.00
CA GLU A 11 -25.52 9.30 -9.66
C GLU A 11 -25.06 10.43 -8.73
N LEU A 12 -24.25 10.12 -7.70
CA LEU A 12 -23.71 11.11 -6.79
C LEU A 12 -22.84 12.15 -7.52
N PHE A 13 -21.97 11.75 -8.44
CA PHE A 13 -21.17 12.69 -9.21
C PHE A 13 -22.03 13.57 -10.14
N ILE A 14 -23.07 13.00 -10.76
CA ILE A 14 -24.01 13.77 -11.57
C ILE A 14 -24.72 14.83 -10.70
N GLU A 15 -25.25 14.44 -9.54
CA GLU A 15 -25.93 15.37 -8.64
C GLU A 15 -25.00 16.47 -8.12
N ILE A 16 -23.75 16.12 -7.77
CA ILE A 16 -22.73 17.10 -7.36
C ILE A 16 -22.42 18.09 -8.49
N LYS A 17 -22.36 17.60 -9.73
CA LYS A 17 -22.18 18.47 -10.90
C LYS A 17 -23.28 19.53 -11.02
N TYR A 18 -24.50 19.18 -10.65
CA TYR A 18 -25.62 20.11 -10.62
C TYR A 18 -25.76 20.89 -9.29
N GLY A 19 -24.74 20.87 -8.43
CA GLY A 19 -24.68 21.69 -7.21
C GLY A 19 -25.39 21.10 -5.99
N ASN A 20 -25.75 19.80 -6.00
CA ASN A 20 -26.42 19.18 -4.86
C ASN A 20 -25.40 18.86 -3.73
N ASN A 21 -25.38 19.69 -2.69
CA ASN A 21 -24.51 19.50 -1.53
C ASN A 21 -24.84 18.23 -0.72
N ILE A 22 -26.11 17.79 -0.70
CA ILE A 22 -26.52 16.57 0.00
C ILE A 22 -25.87 15.34 -0.69
N ALA A 23 -25.72 15.38 -2.02
CA ALA A 23 -25.03 14.33 -2.75
C ALA A 23 -23.52 14.28 -2.40
N PHE A 24 -22.90 15.43 -2.16
CA PHE A 24 -21.52 15.48 -1.69
C PHE A 24 -21.37 14.87 -0.29
N GLU A 25 -22.25 15.18 0.65
CA GLU A 25 -22.24 14.56 1.99
C GLU A 25 -22.41 13.04 1.91
N LYS A 26 -23.30 12.55 1.05
CA LYS A 26 -23.49 11.11 0.80
C LYS A 26 -22.22 10.50 0.19
N LEU A 27 -21.58 11.18 -0.77
CA LEU A 27 -20.32 10.74 -1.37
C LEU A 27 -19.25 10.58 -0.28
N TYR A 28 -19.05 11.60 0.55
CA TYR A 28 -18.12 11.56 1.68
C TYR A 28 -18.41 10.37 2.60
N LYS A 29 -19.64 10.29 3.11
CA LYS A 29 -20.07 9.24 4.05
C LYS A 29 -19.84 7.83 3.51
N ASN A 30 -20.14 7.62 2.22
CA ASN A 30 -20.11 6.29 1.60
C ASN A 30 -18.69 5.88 1.13
N TYR A 31 -17.85 6.84 0.75
CA TYR A 31 -16.56 6.55 0.07
C TYR A 31 -15.32 6.99 0.83
N LYS A 32 -15.41 7.73 1.97
CA LYS A 32 -14.25 8.11 2.78
C LYS A 32 -13.38 6.91 3.18
N ASN A 33 -14.00 5.79 3.57
CA ASN A 33 -13.27 4.57 3.92
C ASN A 33 -12.56 3.92 2.73
N LEU A 34 -13.06 4.08 1.52
CA LEU A 34 -12.39 3.61 0.31
C LEU A 34 -11.16 4.47 0.03
N VAL A 35 -11.32 5.79 0.07
CA VAL A 35 -10.22 6.76 -0.09
C VAL A 35 -9.12 6.50 0.95
N TYR A 36 -9.50 6.38 2.23
CA TYR A 36 -8.56 6.00 3.30
C TYR A 36 -7.77 4.74 2.99
N LYS A 37 -8.44 3.66 2.58
CA LYS A 37 -7.79 2.38 2.28
C LYS A 37 -6.83 2.47 1.11
N ILE A 38 -7.16 3.24 0.08
CA ILE A 38 -6.28 3.49 -1.05
C ILE A 38 -5.04 4.25 -0.57
N ALA A 39 -5.21 5.32 0.18
CA ALA A 39 -4.12 6.10 0.76
C ALA A 39 -3.23 5.24 1.66
N TYR A 40 -3.83 4.47 2.57
CA TYR A 40 -3.12 3.58 3.48
C TYR A 40 -2.33 2.48 2.74
N SER A 41 -2.82 1.99 1.61
CA SER A 41 -2.09 1.02 0.79
C SER A 41 -0.73 1.55 0.30
N ILE A 42 -0.60 2.87 0.19
CA ILE A 42 0.60 3.58 -0.29
C ILE A 42 1.44 4.08 0.88
N LEU A 43 0.82 4.81 1.82
CA LEU A 43 1.51 5.50 2.92
C LEU A 43 1.88 4.58 4.07
N LYS A 44 1.03 3.57 4.36
CA LYS A 44 1.14 2.66 5.52
C LYS A 44 1.18 3.41 6.87
N ASN A 45 0.60 4.59 6.90
CA ASN A 45 0.47 5.44 8.07
C ASN A 45 -1.00 5.88 8.18
N SER A 46 -1.60 5.71 9.36
CA SER A 46 -3.01 5.99 9.60
C SER A 46 -3.31 7.49 9.59
N TYR A 47 -2.48 8.28 10.26
CA TYR A 47 -2.66 9.73 10.36
C TYR A 47 -2.55 10.40 8.98
N ASP A 48 -1.46 10.13 8.27
CA ASP A 48 -1.27 10.64 6.91
C ASP A 48 -2.42 10.22 5.97
N SER A 49 -2.99 9.02 6.19
CA SER A 49 -4.11 8.52 5.37
C SER A 49 -5.43 9.25 5.64
N ASP A 50 -5.65 9.69 6.87
CA ASP A 50 -6.79 10.55 7.22
C ASP A 50 -6.65 11.94 6.61
N ASP A 51 -5.43 12.51 6.59
CA ASP A 51 -5.15 13.78 5.89
C ASP A 51 -5.45 13.67 4.39
N ILE A 52 -5.09 12.57 3.75
CA ILE A 52 -5.42 12.34 2.35
C ILE A 52 -6.93 12.27 2.11
N VAL A 53 -7.70 11.71 3.03
CA VAL A 53 -9.16 11.73 2.93
C VAL A 53 -9.65 13.17 2.85
N GLN A 54 -9.18 14.07 3.72
CA GLN A 54 -9.56 15.48 3.70
C GLN A 54 -9.16 16.12 2.38
N ILE A 55 -7.89 16.01 1.98
CA ILE A 55 -7.36 16.58 0.74
C ILE A 55 -8.16 16.17 -0.49
N VAL A 56 -8.50 14.88 -0.60
CA VAL A 56 -9.25 14.34 -1.74
C VAL A 56 -10.67 14.91 -1.78
N PHE A 57 -11.38 14.97 -0.65
CA PHE A 57 -12.74 15.48 -0.63
C PHE A 57 -12.79 17.00 -0.76
N GLU A 58 -11.84 17.75 -0.21
CA GLU A 58 -11.68 19.19 -0.48
C GLU A 58 -11.45 19.44 -1.97
N LYS A 59 -10.60 18.65 -2.61
CA LYS A 59 -10.37 18.75 -4.06
C LYS A 59 -11.64 18.44 -4.85
N ILE A 60 -12.41 17.41 -4.50
CA ILE A 60 -13.68 17.09 -5.17
C ILE A 60 -14.71 18.23 -4.99
N TYR A 61 -14.70 18.86 -3.84
CA TYR A 61 -15.60 19.98 -3.55
C TYR A 61 -15.24 21.24 -4.34
N SER A 62 -13.96 21.56 -4.42
CA SER A 62 -13.44 22.79 -5.03
C SER A 62 -13.20 22.71 -6.55
N ILE A 63 -13.12 21.49 -7.11
CA ILE A 63 -12.87 21.32 -8.54
C ILE A 63 -14.02 21.90 -9.38
N ASP A 64 -13.68 22.45 -10.52
CA ASP A 64 -14.65 22.85 -11.53
C ASP A 64 -15.58 21.67 -11.87
N LYS A 65 -16.88 21.90 -11.77
CA LYS A 65 -17.92 20.89 -11.92
C LYS A 65 -17.89 20.18 -13.27
N ASP A 66 -17.39 20.87 -14.31
CA ASP A 66 -17.21 20.29 -15.64
C ASP A 66 -16.07 19.27 -15.72
N LYS A 67 -15.14 19.30 -14.78
CA LYS A 67 -14.03 18.34 -14.66
C LYS A 67 -14.39 17.08 -13.85
N LEU A 68 -15.58 17.04 -13.26
CA LEU A 68 -16.04 15.84 -12.59
C LEU A 68 -16.31 14.71 -13.59
N PRO A 69 -16.05 13.45 -13.21
CA PRO A 69 -16.15 12.32 -14.13
C PRO A 69 -17.61 12.05 -14.52
N THR A 70 -17.83 11.72 -15.77
CA THR A 70 -19.10 11.25 -16.32
C THR A 70 -19.07 9.78 -16.70
N ARG A 71 -17.89 9.16 -16.64
CA ARG A 71 -17.65 7.72 -16.90
C ARG A 71 -16.48 7.24 -16.05
N ASN A 72 -16.49 5.96 -15.69
CA ASN A 72 -15.43 5.31 -14.90
C ASN A 72 -15.14 6.03 -13.57
N GLU A 73 -16.19 6.48 -12.89
CA GLU A 73 -16.13 7.31 -11.68
C GLU A 73 -15.28 6.65 -10.58
N SER A 74 -15.35 5.33 -10.45
CA SER A 74 -14.52 4.57 -9.50
C SER A 74 -13.04 4.67 -9.83
N SER A 75 -12.66 4.56 -11.11
CA SER A 75 -11.26 4.69 -11.56
C SER A 75 -10.76 6.12 -11.42
N TRP A 76 -11.63 7.09 -11.63
CA TRP A 76 -11.31 8.50 -11.44
C TRP A 76 -11.04 8.80 -9.96
N LEU A 77 -11.95 8.38 -9.06
CA LEU A 77 -11.77 8.55 -7.61
C LEU A 77 -10.48 7.88 -7.13
N TYR A 78 -10.20 6.67 -7.62
CA TYR A 78 -8.94 5.98 -7.36
C TYR A 78 -7.74 6.80 -7.82
N SER A 79 -7.76 7.30 -9.06
CA SER A 79 -6.65 8.08 -9.65
C SER A 79 -6.41 9.38 -8.89
N VAL A 80 -7.47 10.11 -8.53
CA VAL A 80 -7.35 11.32 -7.71
C VAL A 80 -6.73 10.98 -6.36
N THR A 81 -7.25 9.97 -5.67
CA THR A 81 -6.71 9.54 -4.37
C THR A 81 -5.24 9.16 -4.47
N LYS A 82 -4.88 8.32 -5.45
CA LYS A 82 -3.49 7.88 -5.67
C LYS A 82 -2.56 9.07 -5.94
N ASN A 83 -2.97 9.99 -6.81
CA ASN A 83 -2.16 11.13 -7.18
C ASN A 83 -1.93 12.08 -5.98
N GLU A 84 -2.99 12.39 -5.21
CA GLU A 84 -2.83 13.23 -4.00
C GLU A 84 -1.96 12.53 -2.96
N THR A 85 -2.08 11.22 -2.80
CA THR A 85 -1.24 10.45 -1.89
C THR A 85 0.24 10.49 -2.30
N ILE A 86 0.54 10.33 -3.59
CA ILE A 86 1.92 10.41 -4.11
C ILE A 86 2.48 11.82 -3.97
N ASN A 87 1.67 12.85 -4.28
CA ASN A 87 2.06 14.24 -4.12
C ASN A 87 2.38 14.58 -2.66
N TYR A 88 1.55 14.12 -1.73
CA TYR A 88 1.77 14.26 -0.29
C TYR A 88 3.09 13.60 0.14
N LEU A 89 3.31 12.35 -0.28
CA LEU A 89 4.53 11.61 0.03
C LEU A 89 5.79 12.31 -0.49
N ASN A 90 5.75 12.85 -1.70
CA ASN A 90 6.87 13.59 -2.30
C ASN A 90 7.15 14.90 -1.54
N LYS A 91 6.11 15.64 -1.16
CA LYS A 91 6.27 16.85 -0.33
C LYS A 91 6.88 16.52 1.03
N LYS A 92 6.41 15.46 1.69
CA LYS A 92 6.93 15.02 2.99
C LYS A 92 8.41 14.61 2.91
N LYS A 93 8.82 13.91 1.84
CA LYS A 93 10.23 13.58 1.61
C LYS A 93 11.11 14.83 1.44
N ASN A 94 10.67 15.79 0.64
CA ASN A 94 11.42 17.02 0.43
C ASN A 94 11.54 17.86 1.71
N HIS A 95 10.54 17.83 2.59
CA HIS A 95 10.63 18.48 3.91
C HIS A 95 11.63 17.77 4.83
N ILE A 96 11.65 16.45 4.87
CA ILE A 96 12.60 15.67 5.67
C ILE A 96 14.04 15.93 5.22
N GLU A 97 14.31 15.99 3.91
CA GLU A 97 15.62 16.31 3.36
C GLU A 97 16.10 17.74 3.73
N LEU A 98 15.16 18.66 4.02
CA LEU A 98 15.48 20.03 4.49
C LEU A 98 15.60 20.11 6.01
N GLU A 99 14.95 19.19 6.76
CA GLU A 99 14.91 19.17 8.22
C GLU A 99 15.95 18.23 8.86
N GLU A 100 16.64 17.37 8.12
CA GLU A 100 17.74 16.52 8.63
C GLU A 100 18.94 17.30 9.20
N ILE A 101 18.82 18.64 9.33
CA ILE A 101 19.75 19.52 10.06
C ILE A 101 19.35 19.67 11.55
N TYR A 102 18.20 19.20 11.99
CA TYR A 102 17.73 19.30 13.39
C TYR A 102 17.25 17.95 13.93
N GLU A 103 17.89 17.53 15.01
CA GLU A 103 17.81 16.36 15.87
C GLU A 103 16.48 15.60 15.95
N ILE A 104 16.60 14.26 15.90
CA ILE A 104 15.52 13.30 16.12
C ILE A 104 15.52 12.89 17.59
N GLU A 105 14.47 13.21 18.34
CA GLU A 105 14.12 12.55 19.61
C GLU A 105 13.05 11.46 19.40
N ASP A 106 13.45 10.27 19.76
CA ASP A 106 12.80 9.10 20.36
C ASP A 106 11.31 8.81 20.08
N ASN A 107 11.07 7.71 19.31
CA ASN A 107 9.81 6.98 19.38
C ASN A 107 9.97 5.48 19.08
N ASN A 108 9.99 4.65 20.13
CA ASN A 108 10.09 3.19 20.05
C ASN A 108 8.96 2.49 19.26
N ASN A 109 7.85 3.15 19.00
CA ASN A 109 6.78 2.65 18.13
C ASN A 109 7.12 2.78 16.64
N GLU A 110 7.88 3.79 16.25
CA GLU A 110 8.32 4.02 14.86
C GLU A 110 9.29 2.95 14.39
N ILE A 111 10.12 2.40 15.28
CA ILE A 111 11.11 1.35 14.93
C ILE A 111 10.42 0.07 14.50
N ASN A 112 9.36 -0.36 15.18
CA ASN A 112 8.59 -1.56 14.78
C ASN A 112 7.79 -1.35 13.49
N GLU A 113 7.26 -0.15 13.25
CA GLU A 113 6.62 0.20 11.98
C GLU A 113 7.65 0.31 10.85
N LEU A 114 8.83 0.87 11.09
CA LEU A 114 9.93 0.93 10.13
C LEU A 114 10.46 -0.44 9.77
N ILE A 115 10.66 -1.35 10.73
CA ILE A 115 11.10 -2.73 10.48
C ILE A 115 10.07 -3.48 9.65
N ASN A 116 8.78 -3.34 9.96
CA ASN A 116 7.69 -3.95 9.19
C ASN A 116 7.57 -3.35 7.79
N LYS A 117 7.75 -2.04 7.65
CA LYS A 117 7.74 -1.30 6.38
C LYS A 117 8.90 -1.71 5.48
N ASP A 118 10.11 -1.85 6.04
CA ASP A 118 11.31 -2.28 5.34
C ASP A 118 11.20 -3.73 4.86
N SER A 119 10.71 -4.63 5.72
CA SER A 119 10.51 -6.04 5.38
C SER A 119 9.46 -6.20 4.28
N TYR A 120 8.35 -5.46 4.37
CA TYR A 120 7.33 -5.43 3.31
C TYR A 120 7.90 -4.87 2.00
N ASN A 121 8.64 -3.76 2.05
CA ASN A 121 9.21 -3.14 0.85
C ASN A 121 10.25 -4.04 0.17
N ARG A 122 11.07 -4.77 0.94
CA ARG A 122 12.01 -5.76 0.39
C ARG A 122 11.29 -6.91 -0.30
N LEU A 123 10.24 -7.44 0.33
CA LEU A 123 9.45 -8.53 -0.25
C LEU A 123 8.78 -8.11 -1.55
N ILE A 124 8.10 -6.97 -1.57
CA ILE A 124 7.40 -6.51 -2.76
C ILE A 124 8.31 -5.84 -3.78
N GLY A 125 9.56 -5.52 -3.42
CA GLY A 125 10.54 -4.89 -4.31
C GLY A 125 10.87 -5.70 -5.57
N LYS A 126 10.63 -7.01 -5.53
CA LYS A 126 10.80 -7.91 -6.70
C LYS A 126 9.59 -7.96 -7.63
N LEU A 127 8.49 -7.33 -7.23
CA LEU A 127 7.28 -7.22 -8.05
C LEU A 127 7.35 -5.93 -8.88
N ASN A 128 6.75 -5.95 -10.07
CA ASN A 128 6.57 -4.73 -10.85
C ASN A 128 5.48 -3.85 -10.23
N GLU A 129 5.38 -2.59 -10.64
CA GLU A 129 4.47 -1.60 -10.03
C GLU A 129 2.99 -2.02 -10.09
N ASN A 130 2.55 -2.63 -11.20
CA ASN A 130 1.18 -3.12 -11.33
C ASN A 130 0.90 -4.31 -10.38
N GLU A 131 1.86 -5.20 -10.19
CA GLU A 131 1.80 -6.31 -9.23
C GLU A 131 1.75 -5.80 -7.79
N LYS A 132 2.62 -4.83 -7.43
CA LYS A 132 2.63 -4.17 -6.11
C LYS A 132 1.30 -3.51 -5.81
N GLU A 133 0.74 -2.77 -6.76
CA GLU A 133 -0.53 -2.08 -6.64
C GLU A 133 -1.67 -3.05 -6.33
N ILE A 134 -1.79 -4.13 -7.08
CA ILE A 134 -2.85 -5.15 -6.90
C ILE A 134 -2.68 -5.87 -5.56
N ILE A 135 -1.46 -6.24 -5.18
CA ILE A 135 -1.16 -6.87 -3.88
C ILE A 135 -1.52 -5.92 -2.73
N SER A 136 -1.13 -4.65 -2.81
CA SER A 136 -1.42 -3.66 -1.76
C SER A 136 -2.93 -3.42 -1.61
N LEU A 137 -3.64 -3.22 -2.70
CA LEU A 137 -5.10 -3.07 -2.69
C LEU A 137 -5.81 -4.31 -2.14
N LYS A 138 -5.30 -5.51 -2.44
CA LYS A 138 -5.90 -6.76 -1.95
C LYS A 138 -5.60 -7.01 -0.48
N ILE A 139 -4.36 -6.84 -0.04
CA ILE A 139 -3.90 -7.21 1.31
C ILE A 139 -4.12 -6.08 2.30
N LEU A 140 -3.62 -4.87 2.01
CA LEU A 140 -3.69 -3.75 2.95
C LEU A 140 -5.08 -3.10 2.96
N SER A 141 -5.69 -2.92 1.78
CA SER A 141 -7.02 -2.31 1.66
C SER A 141 -8.16 -3.32 1.81
N ASN A 142 -7.87 -4.62 1.83
CA ASN A 142 -8.86 -5.71 1.90
C ASN A 142 -9.99 -5.58 0.86
N LEU A 143 -9.66 -5.12 -0.36
CA LEU A 143 -10.62 -4.99 -1.43
C LEU A 143 -10.86 -6.34 -2.12
N SER A 144 -12.07 -6.57 -2.59
CA SER A 144 -12.39 -7.74 -3.43
C SER A 144 -11.78 -7.60 -4.83
N PHE A 145 -11.54 -8.71 -5.51
CA PHE A 145 -11.04 -8.67 -6.89
C PHE A 145 -11.96 -7.91 -7.86
N LYS A 146 -13.28 -7.91 -7.61
CA LYS A 146 -14.25 -7.14 -8.40
C LYS A 146 -14.09 -5.64 -8.18
N GLU A 147 -13.85 -5.21 -6.93
CA GLU A 147 -13.60 -3.81 -6.60
C GLU A 147 -12.29 -3.33 -7.21
N ILE A 148 -11.20 -4.09 -7.07
CA ILE A 148 -9.90 -3.77 -7.69
C ILE A 148 -10.03 -3.67 -9.21
N ALA A 149 -10.77 -4.58 -9.84
CA ALA A 149 -11.03 -4.56 -11.28
C ALA A 149 -11.74 -3.27 -11.72
N LYS A 150 -12.73 -2.81 -10.95
CA LYS A 150 -13.43 -1.54 -11.20
C LYS A 150 -12.50 -0.33 -11.00
N LEU A 151 -11.71 -0.32 -9.92
CA LEU A 151 -10.77 0.77 -9.63
C LEU A 151 -9.69 0.90 -10.71
N LEU A 152 -9.12 -0.21 -11.15
CA LEU A 152 -8.04 -0.22 -12.13
C LEU A 152 -8.54 -0.26 -13.59
N ASN A 153 -9.86 -0.29 -13.79
CA ASN A 153 -10.50 -0.43 -15.11
C ASN A 153 -9.93 -1.62 -15.91
N LYS A 154 -9.84 -2.79 -15.25
CA LYS A 154 -9.29 -4.03 -15.83
C LYS A 154 -10.27 -5.19 -15.63
N PRO A 155 -10.24 -6.22 -16.49
CA PRO A 155 -11.04 -7.42 -16.28
C PRO A 155 -10.70 -8.12 -14.96
N THR A 156 -11.70 -8.63 -14.25
CA THR A 156 -11.50 -9.33 -12.96
C THR A 156 -10.61 -10.57 -13.11
N GLY A 157 -10.66 -11.26 -14.25
CA GLY A 157 -9.77 -12.39 -14.54
C GLY A 157 -8.31 -11.98 -14.58
N THR A 158 -7.99 -10.84 -15.22
CA THR A 158 -6.65 -10.26 -15.28
C THR A 158 -6.13 -9.92 -13.88
N ILE A 159 -6.97 -9.29 -13.04
CA ILE A 159 -6.60 -8.96 -11.66
C ILE A 159 -6.28 -10.22 -10.86
N LYS A 160 -7.13 -11.26 -10.95
CA LYS A 160 -6.88 -12.53 -10.28
C LYS A 160 -5.58 -13.18 -10.74
N TRP A 161 -5.35 -13.23 -12.04
CA TRP A 161 -4.14 -13.82 -12.62
C TRP A 161 -2.89 -13.11 -12.12
N ILE A 162 -2.85 -11.76 -12.17
CA ILE A 162 -1.72 -10.97 -11.67
C ILE A 162 -1.51 -11.23 -10.18
N TYR A 163 -2.57 -11.20 -9.38
CA TYR A 163 -2.49 -11.45 -7.94
C TYR A 163 -1.86 -12.82 -7.62
N TYR A 164 -2.39 -13.91 -8.21
CA TYR A 164 -1.87 -15.25 -7.92
C TYR A 164 -0.46 -15.45 -8.45
N LYS A 165 -0.12 -14.90 -9.61
CA LYS A 165 1.26 -14.87 -10.12
C LYS A 165 2.20 -14.18 -9.11
N SER A 166 1.83 -13.00 -8.62
CA SER A 166 2.62 -12.24 -7.65
C SER A 166 2.79 -13.00 -6.33
N ILE A 167 1.71 -13.61 -5.80
CA ILE A 167 1.78 -14.45 -4.60
C ILE A 167 2.74 -15.64 -4.78
N ASN A 168 2.74 -16.28 -5.93
CA ASN A 168 3.67 -17.38 -6.22
C ASN A 168 5.12 -16.89 -6.25
N THR A 169 5.38 -15.73 -6.86
CA THR A 169 6.72 -15.10 -6.85
C THR A 169 7.17 -14.82 -5.41
N LEU A 170 6.31 -14.26 -4.56
CA LEU A 170 6.63 -13.98 -3.16
C LEU A 170 6.87 -15.26 -2.34
N LYS A 171 6.08 -16.32 -2.57
CA LYS A 171 6.28 -17.63 -1.93
C LYS A 171 7.65 -18.23 -2.27
N LEU A 172 8.05 -18.20 -3.54
CA LEU A 172 9.36 -18.70 -3.98
C LEU A 172 10.50 -17.91 -3.32
N LEU A 173 10.38 -16.59 -3.21
CA LEU A 173 11.38 -15.76 -2.53
C LEU A 173 11.50 -16.12 -1.04
N LEU A 174 10.38 -16.32 -0.34
CA LEU A 174 10.36 -16.71 1.06
C LEU A 174 10.92 -18.12 1.29
N SER A 175 10.60 -19.08 0.42
CA SER A 175 11.13 -20.44 0.51
C SER A 175 12.65 -20.48 0.30
N ASN A 176 13.15 -19.73 -0.66
CA ASN A 176 14.59 -19.62 -0.91
C ASN A 176 15.32 -18.98 0.30
N LEU A 177 14.74 -17.94 0.91
CA LEU A 177 15.28 -17.32 2.11
C LEU A 177 15.32 -18.30 3.30
N ALA A 178 14.25 -19.07 3.51
CA ALA A 178 14.19 -20.10 4.55
C ALA A 178 15.25 -21.18 4.37
N MET A 179 15.44 -21.67 3.12
CA MET A 179 16.48 -22.65 2.80
C MET A 179 17.89 -22.10 3.06
N PHE A 180 18.12 -20.82 2.74
CA PHE A 180 19.41 -20.16 2.99
C PHE A 180 19.71 -20.05 4.49
N ILE A 181 18.72 -19.69 5.30
CA ILE A 181 18.85 -19.61 6.77
C ILE A 181 19.15 -20.99 7.36
N ILE A 182 18.44 -22.04 6.94
CA ILE A 182 18.65 -23.41 7.41
C ILE A 182 20.06 -23.89 7.04
N SER A 183 20.52 -23.65 5.81
CA SER A 183 21.87 -23.98 5.36
C SER A 183 22.94 -23.24 6.16
N PHE A 184 22.74 -21.96 6.44
CA PHE A 184 23.66 -21.16 7.25
C PHE A 184 23.76 -21.66 8.69
N ILE A 185 22.62 -21.96 9.34
CA ILE A 185 22.60 -22.52 10.69
C ILE A 185 23.30 -23.88 10.73
N SER A 186 23.05 -24.76 9.77
CA SER A 186 23.73 -26.06 9.64
C SER A 186 25.26 -25.90 9.49
N SER A 187 25.69 -24.94 8.68
CA SER A 187 27.11 -24.65 8.49
C SER A 187 27.76 -24.13 9.77
N CYS A 188 27.10 -23.21 10.49
CA CYS A 188 27.59 -22.68 11.78
C CYS A 188 27.70 -23.79 12.83
N PHE A 189 26.74 -24.72 12.88
CA PHE A 189 26.72 -25.84 13.80
C PHE A 189 27.86 -26.84 13.49
N ALA A 190 28.11 -27.12 12.21
CA ALA A 190 29.20 -27.96 11.76
C ALA A 190 30.59 -27.38 12.12
N MET A 191 30.77 -26.06 11.99
CA MET A 191 32.00 -25.37 12.39
C MET A 191 32.24 -25.40 13.90
N LYS A 192 31.17 -25.27 14.71
CA LYS A 192 31.26 -25.34 16.17
C LYS A 192 31.68 -26.74 16.66
N ASN A 193 31.22 -27.78 15.98
CA ASN A 193 31.58 -29.17 16.30
C ASN A 193 33.01 -29.51 15.86
N ARG A 194 33.54 -28.96 14.78
CA ARG A 194 34.94 -29.14 14.37
C ARG A 194 35.93 -28.56 15.38
N LYS A 195 35.60 -27.43 16.03
CA LYS A 195 36.44 -26.83 17.07
C LYS A 195 36.49 -27.65 18.37
N LYS A 196 35.53 -28.54 18.62
CA LYS A 196 35.53 -29.45 19.77
C LYS A 196 36.35 -30.72 19.57
N LEU A 197 36.69 -31.03 18.33
CA LEU A 197 37.41 -32.27 17.95
C LEU A 197 38.91 -32.06 17.65
N SER A 198 39.47 -30.87 17.88
CA SER A 198 40.92 -30.70 17.82
C SER A 198 41.56 -31.33 19.06
N PRO A 199 42.38 -32.41 18.96
CA PRO A 199 43.03 -33.02 20.11
C PRO A 199 44.04 -32.02 20.68
N LYS A 200 44.04 -31.88 22.02
CA LYS A 200 45.14 -31.25 22.73
C LYS A 200 46.39 -32.10 22.49
N LEU A 201 47.26 -31.67 21.62
CA LEU A 201 48.60 -32.20 21.56
C LEU A 201 49.29 -31.83 22.89
N ASN A 202 49.35 -32.79 23.79
CA ASN A 202 50.26 -32.72 24.92
C ASN A 202 51.68 -32.82 24.38
N VAL A 203 52.42 -31.75 24.49
CA VAL A 203 53.87 -31.76 24.33
C VAL A 203 54.44 -31.98 25.74
N ASN A 204 55.03 -33.16 25.97
CA ASN A 204 55.97 -33.42 27.05
C ASN A 204 57.30 -32.85 26.67
#